data_2b3d6433452e283bb8e865ea1a0b0a18
#
_entry.id   2b3d6433452e283bb8e865ea1a0b0a18
#
_cell.length_a   1.000
_cell.length_b   1.000
_cell.length_c   1.000
_cell.angle_alpha   90.00
_cell.angle_beta   90.00
_cell.angle_gamma   90.00
#
_symmetry.space_group_name_H-M   'P 1'
#
loop_
_entity.id
_entity.type
_entity.pdbx_description
1 polymer ?
#
loop_
_entity_poly.entity_id
_entity_poly.type
_entity_poly.pdbx_seq_one_letter_code
_entity_poly.pdbx_strand_id
1 'polypeptide(L)'
;MYLTTRLAIALFMGVGICWSSRAEAQKIEGVCFSAPRNEVGDSSIAQVQSIGANWICLMPYAFARTEDAKVRFHPDGGQYWGEMPAGISAMVRMAKARGMKVMLKPHLWLGHGEFTGTYVPDSAIGWKAYEQSYQEYVLYYAKLGHGIGVDLFCIGTEMQAFVQARPIYWNKLIDKVSDAFQGPLTYAANWDEVANFPLWDRMNYIGVDGYFPICAKDRPTVAELEVGWQQHALELARLSTVKERPVLFTEMGYCCTADCAARPWSEDPEAPRDENAQARAWQAFFNVYADKPWYAGCFVWKWFADLPQDEARRGNGFSPQGRAAMNVLRKEFKGQ
;
A
#
# COMPACT_ATOMS: atom_id res chain seq x y z
N MET A 1 70.79 -40.89 28.69
CA MET A 1 70.38 -39.56 28.28
C MET A 1 69.21 -39.73 27.33
N TYR A 2 67.96 -39.76 27.87
CA TYR A 2 66.76 -40.01 27.08
C TYR A 2 65.97 -38.72 27.02
N LEU A 3 65.78 -38.18 25.79
CA LEU A 3 64.89 -37.07 25.50
C LEU A 3 63.43 -37.58 25.32
N THR A 4 62.56 -37.18 26.18
CA THR A 4 61.13 -37.42 26.03
C THR A 4 60.42 -36.19 25.30
N THR A 5 59.97 -36.43 24.09
CA THR A 5 59.22 -35.50 23.29
C THR A 5 57.73 -35.49 23.75
N ARG A 6 57.24 -34.43 24.28
CA ARG A 6 55.80 -34.26 24.60
C ARG A 6 55.05 -33.74 23.38
N LEU A 7 54.12 -34.53 22.88
CA LEU A 7 53.18 -34.18 21.82
C LEU A 7 52.03 -33.38 22.45
N ALA A 8 51.87 -32.12 22.05
CA ALA A 8 50.72 -31.28 22.43
C ALA A 8 49.61 -31.47 21.41
N ILE A 9 48.49 -32.09 21.81
CA ILE A 9 47.28 -32.20 21.02
C ILE A 9 46.46 -30.90 21.23
N ALA A 10 46.37 -30.05 20.19
CA ALA A 10 45.48 -28.91 20.17
C ALA A 10 44.04 -29.34 19.81
N LEU A 11 43.15 -29.23 20.77
CA LEU A 11 41.71 -29.44 20.56
C LEU A 11 41.12 -28.20 19.86
N PHE A 12 40.79 -28.31 18.57
CA PHE A 12 39.97 -27.30 17.87
C PHE A 12 38.51 -27.51 18.27
N MET A 13 38.01 -26.68 19.16
CA MET A 13 36.56 -26.52 19.34
C MET A 13 36.00 -25.75 18.15
N GLY A 14 35.38 -26.46 17.22
CA GLY A 14 34.57 -25.83 16.16
C GLY A 14 33.33 -25.18 16.77
N VAL A 15 33.31 -23.84 16.84
CA VAL A 15 32.11 -23.11 17.12
C VAL A 15 31.20 -23.20 15.89
N GLY A 16 30.28 -24.15 15.96
CA GLY A 16 29.21 -24.24 14.97
C GLY A 16 28.33 -23.00 15.06
N ILE A 17 28.49 -22.06 14.12
CA ILE A 17 27.56 -20.97 13.93
C ILE A 17 26.28 -21.61 13.41
N CYS A 18 25.30 -21.83 14.32
CA CYS A 18 23.93 -22.13 13.94
C CYS A 18 23.37 -20.91 13.23
N TRP A 19 23.38 -20.92 11.91
CA TRP A 19 22.53 -20.05 11.12
C TRP A 19 21.10 -20.52 11.35
N SER A 20 20.39 -19.90 12.30
CA SER A 20 18.95 -20.02 12.35
C SER A 20 18.43 -19.42 11.03
N SER A 21 17.92 -20.29 10.16
CA SER A 21 17.13 -19.86 9.00
C SER A 21 15.96 -19.02 9.54
N ARG A 22 16.08 -17.69 9.44
CA ARG A 22 14.93 -16.83 9.65
C ARG A 22 13.92 -17.27 8.59
N ALA A 23 12.82 -17.86 9.02
CA ALA A 23 11.71 -18.15 8.11
C ALA A 23 11.44 -16.88 7.31
N GLU A 24 11.50 -16.98 5.99
CA GLU A 24 11.25 -15.86 5.11
C GLU A 24 9.84 -15.34 5.43
N ALA A 25 9.74 -14.09 5.83
CA ALA A 25 8.45 -13.53 6.24
C ALA A 25 7.52 -13.56 5.03
N GLN A 26 6.33 -14.14 5.22
CA GLN A 26 5.34 -14.23 4.16
C GLN A 26 5.08 -12.84 3.56
N LYS A 27 5.13 -12.73 2.24
CA LYS A 27 4.86 -11.49 1.51
C LYS A 27 3.43 -11.02 1.77
N ILE A 28 3.26 -9.71 1.75
CA ILE A 28 1.95 -9.05 1.82
C ILE A 28 1.33 -9.09 0.43
N GLU A 29 0.33 -9.93 0.25
CA GLU A 29 -0.41 -10.13 -0.98
C GLU A 29 -1.82 -9.61 -0.76
N GLY A 30 -1.99 -8.31 -0.99
CA GLY A 30 -3.19 -7.60 -0.59
C GLY A 30 -3.98 -7.00 -1.74
N VAL A 31 -5.18 -6.55 -1.42
CA VAL A 31 -5.98 -5.70 -2.30
C VAL A 31 -6.45 -4.46 -1.57
N CYS A 32 -6.49 -3.31 -2.23
CA CYS A 32 -7.19 -2.11 -1.81
C CYS A 32 -8.69 -2.30 -2.09
N PHE A 33 -9.46 -2.57 -1.04
CA PHE A 33 -10.89 -2.84 -1.14
C PHE A 33 -11.66 -1.53 -1.13
N SER A 34 -12.16 -1.15 -2.29
CA SER A 34 -12.96 0.07 -2.45
C SER A 34 -14.15 0.05 -1.51
N ALA A 35 -14.33 1.10 -0.75
CA ALA A 35 -15.39 1.17 0.26
C ALA A 35 -16.77 0.92 -0.38
N PRO A 36 -17.47 -0.16 -0.01
CA PRO A 36 -18.78 -0.45 -0.57
C PRO A 36 -19.82 0.54 -0.06
N ARG A 37 -20.73 0.94 -0.95
CA ARG A 37 -21.79 1.87 -0.62
C ARG A 37 -22.78 1.29 0.39
N ASN A 38 -23.11 0.01 0.20
CA ASN A 38 -24.05 -0.73 1.02
C ASN A 38 -23.30 -1.83 1.81
N GLU A 39 -23.98 -2.41 2.80
CA GLU A 39 -23.46 -3.54 3.55
C GLU A 39 -23.14 -4.72 2.62
N VAL A 40 -21.95 -5.31 2.84
CA VAL A 40 -21.50 -6.50 2.11
C VAL A 40 -21.40 -7.70 3.03
N GLY A 41 -21.58 -8.89 2.47
CA GLY A 41 -21.46 -10.14 3.18
C GLY A 41 -20.05 -10.74 3.09
N ASP A 42 -19.88 -11.85 3.79
CA ASP A 42 -18.64 -12.63 3.84
C ASP A 42 -18.16 -13.10 2.44
N SER A 43 -19.10 -13.31 1.49
CA SER A 43 -18.78 -13.68 0.11
C SER A 43 -17.89 -12.67 -0.61
N SER A 44 -18.02 -11.36 -0.30
CA SER A 44 -17.19 -10.31 -0.90
C SER A 44 -15.73 -10.43 -0.45
N ILE A 45 -15.50 -10.75 0.83
CA ILE A 45 -14.15 -11.01 1.35
C ILE A 45 -13.61 -12.36 0.86
N ALA A 46 -14.48 -13.38 0.73
CA ALA A 46 -14.12 -14.67 0.14
C ALA A 46 -13.59 -14.55 -1.30
N GLN A 47 -14.15 -13.64 -2.09
CA GLN A 47 -13.66 -13.35 -3.44
C GLN A 47 -12.21 -12.80 -3.43
N VAL A 48 -11.89 -11.93 -2.49
CA VAL A 48 -10.52 -11.43 -2.29
C VAL A 48 -9.57 -12.58 -1.94
N GLN A 49 -9.95 -13.43 -0.99
CA GLN A 49 -9.15 -14.58 -0.61
C GLN A 49 -8.98 -15.59 -1.75
N SER A 50 -9.96 -15.71 -2.64
CA SER A 50 -9.98 -16.69 -3.75
C SER A 50 -8.84 -16.50 -4.76
N ILE A 51 -8.25 -15.30 -4.84
CA ILE A 51 -7.08 -15.05 -5.67
C ILE A 51 -5.74 -15.36 -4.98
N GLY A 52 -5.76 -15.81 -3.73
CA GLY A 52 -4.57 -16.05 -2.92
C GLY A 52 -4.19 -14.88 -2.00
N ALA A 53 -4.97 -13.78 -2.02
CA ALA A 53 -4.68 -12.64 -1.15
C ALA A 53 -4.75 -13.03 0.33
N ASN A 54 -3.74 -12.63 1.08
CA ASN A 54 -3.62 -12.85 2.53
C ASN A 54 -3.85 -11.56 3.34
N TRP A 55 -3.99 -10.42 2.65
CA TRP A 55 -4.30 -9.11 3.21
C TRP A 55 -5.43 -8.41 2.48
N ILE A 56 -6.10 -7.51 3.20
CA ILE A 56 -7.06 -6.55 2.65
C ILE A 56 -6.77 -5.17 3.22
N CYS A 57 -6.79 -4.14 2.37
CA CYS A 57 -6.69 -2.74 2.77
C CYS A 57 -8.09 -2.11 2.76
N LEU A 58 -8.51 -1.56 3.89
CA LEU A 58 -9.76 -0.83 4.03
C LEU A 58 -9.48 0.67 4.08
N MET A 59 -10.25 1.44 3.32
CA MET A 59 -9.97 2.85 3.08
C MET A 59 -11.19 3.71 3.44
N PRO A 60 -11.32 4.17 4.70
CA PRO A 60 -12.27 5.23 5.01
C PRO A 60 -11.83 6.55 4.38
N TYR A 61 -12.78 7.37 3.96
CA TYR A 61 -12.50 8.69 3.39
C TYR A 61 -12.89 9.82 4.33
N ALA A 62 -12.09 10.87 4.32
CA ALA A 62 -12.46 12.20 4.78
C ALA A 62 -12.45 13.16 3.58
N PHE A 63 -13.14 14.26 3.73
CA PHE A 63 -13.30 15.27 2.68
C PHE A 63 -12.81 16.62 3.17
N ALA A 64 -12.02 17.32 2.35
CA ALA A 64 -11.65 18.69 2.63
C ALA A 64 -11.97 19.58 1.43
N ARG A 65 -12.17 20.86 1.72
CA ARG A 65 -12.29 21.91 0.71
C ARG A 65 -11.13 22.87 0.86
N THR A 66 -10.66 23.38 -0.23
CA THR A 66 -9.54 24.33 -0.26
C THR A 66 -9.88 25.65 0.41
N GLU A 67 -11.17 26.06 0.38
CA GLU A 67 -11.64 27.36 0.88
C GLU A 67 -11.56 27.50 2.40
N ASP A 68 -11.70 26.42 3.16
CA ASP A 68 -11.69 26.47 4.63
C ASP A 68 -10.67 25.53 5.28
N ALA A 69 -9.95 24.77 4.47
CA ALA A 69 -8.89 23.84 4.87
C ALA A 69 -9.30 22.84 5.97
N LYS A 70 -10.61 22.58 6.14
CA LYS A 70 -11.10 21.71 7.20
C LYS A 70 -11.38 20.31 6.68
N VAL A 71 -10.74 19.32 7.29
CA VAL A 71 -11.01 17.90 7.04
C VAL A 71 -12.30 17.51 7.76
N ARG A 72 -13.20 16.85 7.04
CA ARG A 72 -14.51 16.40 7.51
C ARG A 72 -14.68 14.93 7.23
N PHE A 73 -15.10 14.19 8.24
CA PHE A 73 -15.55 12.81 8.12
C PHE A 73 -16.80 12.62 8.98
N HIS A 74 -17.63 11.67 8.65
CA HIS A 74 -18.94 11.49 9.25
C HIS A 74 -19.09 10.06 9.78
N PRO A 75 -18.53 9.73 10.96
CA PRO A 75 -18.54 8.37 11.51
C PRO A 75 -19.95 7.87 11.86
N ASP A 76 -20.89 8.79 12.08
CA ASP A 76 -22.26 8.49 12.52
C ASP A 76 -23.27 8.44 11.36
N GLY A 77 -22.83 8.63 10.11
CA GLY A 77 -23.71 8.56 8.92
C GLY A 77 -23.32 9.53 7.82
N GLY A 78 -23.99 9.39 6.65
CA GLY A 78 -23.77 10.27 5.51
C GLY A 78 -22.60 9.90 4.58
N GLN A 79 -21.89 8.82 4.89
CA GLN A 79 -20.84 8.21 4.05
C GLN A 79 -21.23 6.80 3.62
N TYR A 80 -20.44 6.21 2.73
CA TYR A 80 -20.64 4.82 2.34
C TYR A 80 -20.49 3.89 3.54
N TRP A 81 -21.24 2.80 3.56
CA TRP A 81 -21.16 1.84 4.66
C TRP A 81 -19.71 1.37 4.91
N GLY A 82 -18.94 1.12 3.85
CA GLY A 82 -17.55 0.68 3.97
C GLY A 82 -16.57 1.73 4.48
N GLU A 83 -16.98 2.98 4.60
CA GLU A 83 -16.18 4.08 5.20
C GLU A 83 -16.53 4.29 6.67
N MET A 84 -17.74 3.86 7.08
CA MET A 84 -18.21 4.04 8.45
C MET A 84 -17.62 3.01 9.42
N PRO A 85 -17.47 3.35 10.70
CA PRO A 85 -16.89 2.46 11.73
C PRO A 85 -17.57 1.09 11.80
N ALA A 86 -18.89 1.04 11.62
CA ALA A 86 -19.66 -0.21 11.64
C ALA A 86 -19.26 -1.12 10.47
N GLY A 87 -19.18 -0.58 9.25
CA GLY A 87 -18.79 -1.32 8.06
C GLY A 87 -17.33 -1.77 8.10
N ILE A 88 -16.41 -0.87 8.50
CA ILE A 88 -15.00 -1.22 8.70
C ILE A 88 -14.86 -2.34 9.72
N SER A 89 -15.54 -2.24 10.88
CA SER A 89 -15.49 -3.27 11.92
C SER A 89 -16.06 -4.61 11.44
N ALA A 90 -17.13 -4.59 10.63
CA ALA A 90 -17.69 -5.79 10.04
C ALA A 90 -16.72 -6.45 9.03
N MET A 91 -16.12 -5.66 8.14
CA MET A 91 -15.15 -6.17 7.15
C MET A 91 -13.87 -6.69 7.82
N VAL A 92 -13.37 -6.03 8.87
CA VAL A 92 -12.23 -6.55 9.68
C VAL A 92 -12.58 -7.90 10.28
N ARG A 93 -13.76 -8.06 10.91
CA ARG A 93 -14.18 -9.35 11.48
C ARG A 93 -14.25 -10.45 10.42
N MET A 94 -14.84 -10.16 9.25
CA MET A 94 -14.92 -11.12 8.15
C MET A 94 -13.54 -11.52 7.63
N ALA A 95 -12.62 -10.56 7.44
CA ALA A 95 -11.25 -10.83 7.01
C ALA A 95 -10.49 -11.68 8.04
N LYS A 96 -10.57 -11.33 9.32
CA LYS A 96 -9.94 -12.08 10.41
C LYS A 96 -10.49 -13.50 10.56
N ALA A 97 -11.79 -13.70 10.42
CA ALA A 97 -12.42 -15.03 10.44
C ALA A 97 -11.89 -15.93 9.31
N ARG A 98 -11.37 -15.36 8.23
CA ARG A 98 -10.74 -16.05 7.11
C ARG A 98 -9.21 -16.16 7.23
N GLY A 99 -8.62 -15.76 8.35
CA GLY A 99 -7.17 -15.75 8.56
C GLY A 99 -6.43 -14.66 7.79
N MET A 100 -7.14 -13.71 7.19
CA MET A 100 -6.53 -12.58 6.49
C MET A 100 -6.10 -11.50 7.47
N LYS A 101 -5.05 -10.76 7.11
CA LYS A 101 -4.62 -9.54 7.81
C LYS A 101 -5.23 -8.30 7.17
N VAL A 102 -5.28 -7.22 7.94
CA VAL A 102 -5.93 -5.97 7.52
C VAL A 102 -4.99 -4.78 7.66
N MET A 103 -4.85 -4.01 6.60
CA MET A 103 -4.35 -2.63 6.66
C MET A 103 -5.53 -1.66 6.70
N LEU A 104 -5.48 -0.67 7.59
CA LEU A 104 -6.41 0.46 7.58
C LEU A 104 -5.66 1.69 7.05
N LYS A 105 -6.15 2.25 5.96
CA LYS A 105 -5.52 3.35 5.21
C LYS A 105 -6.51 4.51 5.03
N PRO A 106 -6.66 5.39 6.03
CA PRO A 106 -7.51 6.57 5.91
C PRO A 106 -7.07 7.49 4.77
N HIS A 107 -7.98 7.78 3.86
CA HIS A 107 -7.76 8.65 2.69
C HIS A 107 -8.36 10.04 2.89
N LEU A 108 -7.77 11.04 2.28
CA LEU A 108 -8.31 12.38 2.18
C LEU A 108 -8.66 12.69 0.73
N TRP A 109 -9.91 13.11 0.50
CA TRP A 109 -10.35 13.64 -0.78
C TRP A 109 -10.44 15.17 -0.71
N LEU A 110 -9.73 15.85 -1.60
CA LEU A 110 -9.95 17.27 -1.86
C LEU A 110 -11.02 17.45 -2.93
N GLY A 111 -11.91 18.42 -2.73
CA GLY A 111 -13.01 18.68 -3.67
C GLY A 111 -12.49 19.03 -5.07
N HIS A 112 -13.32 18.75 -6.09
CA HIS A 112 -13.12 19.19 -7.48
C HIS A 112 -11.84 18.68 -8.20
N GLY A 113 -11.32 17.52 -7.82
CA GLY A 113 -10.17 16.92 -8.51
C GLY A 113 -8.80 17.50 -8.13
N GLU A 114 -8.74 18.25 -7.05
CA GLU A 114 -7.49 18.73 -6.48
C GLU A 114 -6.64 17.56 -5.96
N PHE A 115 -5.35 17.59 -6.25
CA PHE A 115 -4.43 16.56 -5.78
C PHE A 115 -3.94 16.88 -4.37
N THR A 116 -4.11 15.96 -3.42
CA THR A 116 -3.71 16.13 -2.02
C THR A 116 -2.22 16.38 -1.84
N GLY A 117 -1.40 15.83 -2.72
CA GLY A 117 0.06 15.94 -2.68
C GLY A 117 0.59 17.38 -2.82
N THR A 118 -0.15 18.25 -3.49
CA THR A 118 0.25 19.65 -3.71
C THR A 118 -0.48 20.65 -2.82
N TYR A 119 -1.48 20.20 -2.06
CA TYR A 119 -2.32 21.10 -1.27
C TYR A 119 -1.60 21.60 -0.03
N VAL A 120 -1.64 22.93 0.14
CA VAL A 120 -1.23 23.65 1.34
C VAL A 120 -2.25 24.77 1.65
N PRO A 121 -2.70 24.93 2.90
CA PRO A 121 -3.47 26.08 3.30
C PRO A 121 -2.70 27.40 3.11
N ASP A 122 -3.41 28.44 2.69
CA ASP A 122 -2.83 29.75 2.36
C ASP A 122 -2.63 30.69 3.58
N SER A 123 -3.16 30.30 4.74
CA SER A 123 -3.15 31.14 5.93
C SER A 123 -2.82 30.37 7.21
N ALA A 124 -2.37 31.07 8.24
CA ALA A 124 -2.12 30.48 9.55
C ALA A 124 -3.39 29.88 10.19
N ILE A 125 -4.54 30.48 9.93
CA ILE A 125 -5.86 29.98 10.39
C ILE A 125 -6.19 28.69 9.65
N GLY A 126 -6.02 28.66 8.33
CA GLY A 126 -6.22 27.47 7.49
C GLY A 126 -5.31 26.32 7.94
N TRP A 127 -4.02 26.58 8.18
CA TRP A 127 -3.10 25.57 8.71
C TRP A 127 -3.57 24.98 10.04
N LYS A 128 -3.99 25.83 10.97
CA LYS A 128 -4.49 25.36 12.28
C LYS A 128 -5.73 24.48 12.12
N ALA A 129 -6.66 24.89 11.26
CA ALA A 129 -7.88 24.12 10.98
C ALA A 129 -7.56 22.77 10.34
N TYR A 130 -6.63 22.74 9.35
CA TYR A 130 -6.23 21.55 8.65
C TYR A 130 -5.51 20.56 9.56
N GLU A 131 -4.49 21.01 10.29
CA GLU A 131 -3.73 20.20 11.23
C GLU A 131 -4.62 19.56 12.31
N GLN A 132 -5.48 20.37 12.93
CA GLN A 132 -6.37 19.90 13.99
C GLN A 132 -7.37 18.87 13.46
N SER A 133 -8.09 19.18 12.39
CA SER A 133 -9.13 18.29 11.86
C SER A 133 -8.56 17.03 11.21
N TYR A 134 -7.38 17.10 10.57
CA TYR A 134 -6.69 15.93 10.07
C TYR A 134 -6.24 15.01 11.21
N GLN A 135 -5.68 15.58 12.28
CA GLN A 135 -5.32 14.81 13.48
C GLN A 135 -6.53 14.11 14.09
N GLU A 136 -7.65 14.80 14.24
CA GLU A 136 -8.90 14.22 14.78
C GLU A 136 -9.34 13.02 13.95
N TYR A 137 -9.33 13.15 12.64
CA TYR A 137 -9.66 12.08 11.69
C TYR A 137 -8.73 10.86 11.81
N VAL A 138 -7.41 11.07 11.71
CA VAL A 138 -6.43 9.99 11.75
C VAL A 138 -6.45 9.28 13.11
N LEU A 139 -6.51 10.01 14.22
CA LEU A 139 -6.55 9.43 15.57
C LEU A 139 -7.86 8.67 15.83
N TYR A 140 -8.97 9.11 15.24
CA TYR A 140 -10.23 8.37 15.33
C TYR A 140 -10.07 6.95 14.76
N TYR A 141 -9.54 6.84 13.54
CA TYR A 141 -9.34 5.55 12.88
C TYR A 141 -8.16 4.75 13.46
N ALA A 142 -7.14 5.38 14.00
CA ALA A 142 -6.07 4.69 14.72
C ALA A 142 -6.61 3.98 15.97
N LYS A 143 -7.42 4.66 16.78
CA LYS A 143 -8.08 4.07 17.96
C LYS A 143 -9.06 2.97 17.59
N LEU A 144 -9.90 3.20 16.57
CA LEU A 144 -10.80 2.19 16.05
C LEU A 144 -10.02 0.96 15.58
N GLY A 145 -8.99 1.15 14.74
CA GLY A 145 -8.16 0.09 14.21
C GLY A 145 -7.49 -0.76 15.29
N HIS A 146 -6.97 -0.12 16.34
CA HIS A 146 -6.43 -0.82 17.51
C HIS A 146 -7.51 -1.69 18.18
N GLY A 147 -8.68 -1.11 18.46
CA GLY A 147 -9.77 -1.79 19.17
C GLY A 147 -10.37 -2.97 18.42
N ILE A 148 -10.31 -2.99 17.09
CA ILE A 148 -10.86 -4.06 16.25
C ILE A 148 -9.80 -5.01 15.66
N GLY A 149 -8.51 -4.84 16.02
CA GLY A 149 -7.43 -5.75 15.68
C GLY A 149 -6.90 -5.60 14.24
N VAL A 150 -6.81 -4.38 13.72
CA VAL A 150 -6.09 -4.07 12.47
C VAL A 150 -4.60 -4.40 12.63
N ASP A 151 -3.95 -4.91 11.57
CA ASP A 151 -2.54 -5.37 11.63
C ASP A 151 -1.52 -4.32 11.17
N LEU A 152 -1.93 -3.35 10.36
CA LEU A 152 -1.09 -2.28 9.82
C LEU A 152 -1.93 -1.01 9.67
N PHE A 153 -1.40 0.11 10.12
CA PHE A 153 -2.06 1.41 9.97
C PHE A 153 -1.24 2.35 9.08
N CYS A 154 -1.88 2.94 8.08
CA CYS A 154 -1.29 3.96 7.21
C CYS A 154 -1.68 5.35 7.72
N ILE A 155 -0.69 6.17 8.07
CA ILE A 155 -0.91 7.46 8.73
C ILE A 155 -1.24 8.62 7.79
N GLY A 156 -1.08 8.41 6.49
CA GLY A 156 -1.35 9.40 5.45
C GLY A 156 -1.04 8.86 4.06
N THR A 157 -1.66 9.45 3.06
CA THR A 157 -1.56 9.03 1.65
C THR A 157 -1.28 10.27 0.80
N GLU A 158 -0.15 10.27 0.10
CA GLU A 158 0.22 11.25 -0.92
C GLU A 158 0.05 12.73 -0.47
N MET A 159 0.56 13.08 0.72
CA MET A 159 0.40 14.42 1.30
C MET A 159 1.74 15.19 1.34
N GLN A 160 2.52 15.11 0.26
CA GLN A 160 3.90 15.60 0.17
C GLN A 160 4.06 17.04 0.65
N ALA A 161 3.29 17.97 0.09
CA ALA A 161 3.40 19.38 0.43
C ALA A 161 3.09 19.66 1.92
N PHE A 162 2.11 18.94 2.49
CA PHE A 162 1.81 19.03 3.91
C PHE A 162 2.95 18.48 4.78
N VAL A 163 3.51 17.34 4.43
CA VAL A 163 4.64 16.75 5.17
C VAL A 163 5.84 17.67 5.15
N GLN A 164 6.20 18.21 3.98
CA GLN A 164 7.35 19.11 3.81
C GLN A 164 7.14 20.45 4.53
N ALA A 165 5.94 21.02 4.47
CA ALA A 165 5.66 22.30 5.10
C ALA A 165 5.56 22.22 6.63
N ARG A 166 5.20 21.05 7.18
CA ARG A 166 4.87 20.90 8.62
C ARG A 166 5.55 19.70 9.29
N PRO A 167 6.88 19.53 9.20
CA PRO A 167 7.58 18.35 9.72
C PRO A 167 7.45 18.19 11.23
N ILE A 168 7.38 19.27 12.00
CA ILE A 168 7.18 19.22 13.47
C ILE A 168 5.78 18.69 13.80
N TYR A 169 4.76 19.09 13.05
CA TYR A 169 3.41 18.59 13.23
C TYR A 169 3.35 17.09 12.97
N TRP A 170 3.94 16.62 11.84
CA TRP A 170 3.94 15.20 11.48
C TRP A 170 4.67 14.34 12.51
N ASN A 171 5.79 14.79 13.05
CA ASN A 171 6.46 14.07 14.14
C ASN A 171 5.54 13.90 15.36
N LYS A 172 4.84 14.98 15.78
CA LYS A 172 3.89 14.91 16.89
C LYS A 172 2.66 14.05 16.57
N LEU A 173 2.20 14.06 15.32
CA LEU A 173 1.09 13.22 14.88
C LEU A 173 1.48 11.74 14.97
N ILE A 174 2.69 11.37 14.51
CA ILE A 174 3.20 10.00 14.61
C ILE A 174 3.27 9.53 16.05
N ASP A 175 3.76 10.38 16.99
CA ASP A 175 3.76 10.03 18.42
C ASP A 175 2.36 9.69 18.91
N LYS A 176 1.38 10.56 18.64
CA LYS A 176 -0.02 10.35 19.03
C LYS A 176 -0.66 9.13 18.37
N VAL A 177 -0.34 8.85 17.10
CA VAL A 177 -0.82 7.66 16.40
C VAL A 177 -0.20 6.40 17.00
N SER A 178 1.09 6.42 17.32
CA SER A 178 1.80 5.30 17.98
C SER A 178 1.21 4.99 19.35
N ASP A 179 0.78 6.02 20.11
CA ASP A 179 0.08 5.83 21.38
C ASP A 179 -1.33 5.24 21.20
N ALA A 180 -2.01 5.61 20.12
CA ALA A 180 -3.39 5.18 19.83
C ALA A 180 -3.49 3.82 19.15
N PHE A 181 -2.47 3.44 18.37
CA PHE A 181 -2.39 2.20 17.59
C PHE A 181 -1.06 1.49 17.88
N GLN A 182 -1.10 0.41 18.64
CA GLN A 182 0.07 -0.32 19.13
C GLN A 182 0.65 -1.32 18.10
N GLY A 183 0.38 -1.13 16.82
CA GLY A 183 0.84 -1.97 15.71
C GLY A 183 1.80 -1.26 14.77
N PRO A 184 2.24 -1.96 13.71
CA PRO A 184 3.09 -1.39 12.68
C PRO A 184 2.44 -0.20 11.97
N LEU A 185 3.27 0.80 11.62
CA LEU A 185 2.86 2.00 10.90
C LEU A 185 3.54 2.08 9.54
N THR A 186 2.84 2.68 8.58
CA THR A 186 3.41 3.12 7.30
C THR A 186 2.81 4.46 6.88
N TYR A 187 3.41 5.09 5.90
CA TYR A 187 2.88 6.21 5.13
C TYR A 187 2.86 5.78 3.66
N ALA A 188 1.87 6.17 2.90
CA ALA A 188 1.76 5.88 1.48
C ALA A 188 2.28 7.08 0.68
N ALA A 189 3.54 7.02 0.25
CA ALA A 189 4.15 8.08 -0.54
C ALA A 189 3.84 7.88 -2.03
N ASN A 190 3.54 8.97 -2.75
CA ASN A 190 3.47 8.90 -4.19
C ASN A 190 4.82 8.44 -4.77
N TRP A 191 4.82 7.79 -5.91
CA TRP A 191 6.00 7.21 -6.57
C TRP A 191 7.16 8.21 -6.78
N ASP A 192 6.85 9.49 -7.03
CA ASP A 192 7.85 10.55 -7.27
C ASP A 192 8.34 11.23 -5.98
N GLU A 193 7.72 10.97 -4.83
CA GLU A 193 8.11 11.53 -3.54
C GLU A 193 8.73 10.53 -2.56
N VAL A 194 8.65 9.24 -2.83
CA VAL A 194 9.05 8.18 -1.88
C VAL A 194 10.48 8.35 -1.38
N ALA A 195 11.40 8.78 -2.23
CA ALA A 195 12.79 9.01 -1.86
C ALA A 195 12.97 10.21 -0.90
N ASN A 196 12.05 11.17 -0.93
CA ASN A 196 12.13 12.45 -0.23
C ASN A 196 11.28 12.50 1.05
N PHE A 197 10.49 11.47 1.35
CA PHE A 197 9.72 11.45 2.60
C PHE A 197 10.67 11.38 3.81
N PRO A 198 10.63 12.37 4.73
CA PRO A 198 11.68 12.54 5.73
C PRO A 198 11.54 11.61 6.95
N LEU A 199 10.42 10.88 7.10
CA LEU A 199 10.05 10.21 8.35
C LEU A 199 10.05 8.67 8.25
N TRP A 200 10.75 8.09 7.26
CA TRP A 200 10.83 6.62 7.11
C TRP A 200 11.41 5.92 8.34
N ASP A 201 12.30 6.57 9.06
CA ASP A 201 12.88 6.01 10.29
C ASP A 201 11.82 5.80 11.40
N ARG A 202 10.67 6.47 11.29
CA ARG A 202 9.52 6.36 12.18
C ARG A 202 8.49 5.31 11.72
N MET A 203 8.68 4.73 10.54
CA MET A 203 7.77 3.75 9.93
C MET A 203 8.34 2.34 9.98
N ASN A 204 7.46 1.33 9.91
CA ASN A 204 7.86 -0.08 9.82
C ASN A 204 8.07 -0.52 8.37
N TYR A 205 7.43 0.16 7.42
CA TYR A 205 7.54 -0.06 5.99
C TYR A 205 7.75 1.27 5.27
N ILE A 206 8.52 1.24 4.18
CA ILE A 206 8.53 2.30 3.18
C ILE A 206 7.33 2.04 2.28
N GLY A 207 6.24 2.79 2.49
CA GLY A 207 5.02 2.64 1.70
C GLY A 207 5.07 3.44 0.42
N VAL A 208 4.71 2.80 -0.70
CA VAL A 208 4.78 3.40 -2.03
C VAL A 208 3.45 3.20 -2.76
N ASP A 209 2.84 4.29 -3.22
CA ASP A 209 1.78 4.23 -4.21
C ASP A 209 2.46 4.21 -5.58
N GLY A 210 2.50 3.00 -6.17
CA GLY A 210 3.51 2.57 -7.16
C GLY A 210 3.14 2.88 -8.61
N TYR A 211 2.72 4.10 -8.91
CA TYR A 211 2.33 4.52 -10.26
C TYR A 211 3.50 5.03 -11.10
N PHE A 212 4.64 4.34 -11.05
CA PHE A 212 5.83 4.71 -11.81
C PHE A 212 5.61 4.63 -13.32
N PRO A 213 5.91 5.69 -14.10
CA PRO A 213 5.95 5.59 -15.57
C PRO A 213 7.14 4.72 -16.00
N ILE A 214 6.86 3.57 -16.57
CA ILE A 214 7.90 2.58 -16.91
C ILE A 214 8.10 2.35 -18.39
N CYS A 215 7.14 2.76 -19.24
CA CYS A 215 7.28 2.64 -20.68
C CYS A 215 6.31 3.57 -21.41
N ALA A 216 6.82 4.43 -22.26
CA ALA A 216 6.00 5.35 -23.07
C ALA A 216 5.41 4.72 -24.35
N LYS A 217 5.76 3.45 -24.65
CA LYS A 217 5.31 2.74 -25.84
C LYS A 217 3.92 2.16 -25.63
N ASP A 218 3.09 2.21 -26.66
CA ASP A 218 1.83 1.49 -26.69
C ASP A 218 2.07 -0.02 -26.75
N ARG A 219 1.32 -0.78 -25.95
CA ARG A 219 1.39 -2.25 -25.91
C ARG A 219 2.81 -2.80 -25.76
N PRO A 220 3.59 -2.35 -24.77
CA PRO A 220 4.94 -2.84 -24.56
C PRO A 220 4.95 -4.33 -24.25
N THR A 221 6.04 -5.00 -24.58
CA THR A 221 6.31 -6.38 -24.16
C THR A 221 6.66 -6.42 -22.67
N VAL A 222 6.57 -7.60 -22.04
CA VAL A 222 6.98 -7.79 -20.63
C VAL A 222 8.44 -7.37 -20.44
N ALA A 223 9.35 -7.76 -21.35
CA ALA A 223 10.77 -7.40 -21.26
C ALA A 223 11.02 -5.89 -21.31
N GLU A 224 10.29 -5.14 -22.16
CA GLU A 224 10.38 -3.67 -22.19
C GLU A 224 9.91 -3.03 -20.88
N LEU A 225 8.86 -3.58 -20.28
CA LEU A 225 8.34 -3.13 -18.99
C LEU A 225 9.30 -3.46 -17.83
N GLU A 226 9.94 -4.63 -17.85
CA GLU A 226 10.98 -5.02 -16.86
C GLU A 226 12.16 -4.07 -16.92
N VAL A 227 12.62 -3.70 -18.12
CA VAL A 227 13.68 -2.68 -18.30
C VAL A 227 13.26 -1.35 -17.68
N GLY A 228 12.02 -0.91 -17.89
CA GLY A 228 11.51 0.31 -17.28
C GLY A 228 11.48 0.25 -15.74
N TRP A 229 11.20 -0.90 -15.17
CA TRP A 229 11.20 -1.09 -13.72
C TRP A 229 12.60 -1.11 -13.08
N GLN A 230 13.67 -1.46 -13.81
CA GLN A 230 15.00 -1.69 -13.22
C GLN A 230 15.56 -0.49 -12.48
N GLN A 231 15.43 0.72 -13.06
CA GLN A 231 15.92 1.94 -12.41
C GLN A 231 15.19 2.19 -11.09
N HIS A 232 13.86 2.09 -11.09
CA HIS A 232 13.05 2.29 -9.89
C HIS A 232 13.32 1.22 -8.82
N ALA A 233 13.53 -0.03 -9.24
CA ALA A 233 13.89 -1.11 -8.33
C ALA A 233 15.25 -0.88 -7.64
N LEU A 234 16.24 -0.33 -8.36
CA LEU A 234 17.53 0.05 -7.78
C LEU A 234 17.41 1.19 -6.77
N GLU A 235 16.60 2.19 -7.06
CA GLU A 235 16.35 3.32 -6.16
C GLU A 235 15.64 2.88 -4.89
N LEU A 236 14.59 2.06 -5.00
CA LEU A 236 13.86 1.50 -3.85
C LEU A 236 14.74 0.55 -3.03
N ALA A 237 15.57 -0.27 -3.65
CA ALA A 237 16.53 -1.14 -2.96
C ALA A 237 17.53 -0.33 -2.13
N ARG A 238 18.06 0.76 -2.72
CA ARG A 238 18.98 1.67 -2.03
C ARG A 238 18.29 2.35 -0.83
N LEU A 239 17.08 2.85 -1.03
CA LEU A 239 16.29 3.49 0.03
C LEU A 239 16.00 2.49 1.16
N SER A 240 15.58 1.26 0.83
CA SER A 240 15.36 0.19 1.80
C SER A 240 16.61 -0.12 2.61
N THR A 241 17.77 -0.18 1.96
CA THR A 241 19.06 -0.43 2.62
C THR A 241 19.44 0.71 3.56
N VAL A 242 19.31 1.96 3.10
CA VAL A 242 19.67 3.16 3.91
C VAL A 242 18.76 3.33 5.11
N LYS A 243 17.47 3.04 4.94
CA LYS A 243 16.45 3.19 5.98
C LYS A 243 16.27 1.94 6.84
N GLU A 244 16.88 0.82 6.46
CA GLU A 244 16.71 -0.48 7.12
C GLU A 244 15.22 -0.87 7.27
N ARG A 245 14.43 -0.56 6.25
CA ARG A 245 12.98 -0.85 6.20
C ARG A 245 12.61 -1.51 4.88
N PRO A 246 11.76 -2.55 4.92
CA PRO A 246 11.25 -3.17 3.71
C PRO A 246 10.29 -2.24 2.97
N VAL A 247 10.26 -2.36 1.65
CA VAL A 247 9.35 -1.61 0.78
C VAL A 247 8.04 -2.36 0.62
N LEU A 248 6.93 -1.65 0.84
CA LEU A 248 5.57 -2.13 0.66
C LEU A 248 4.85 -1.23 -0.36
N PHE A 249 4.41 -1.80 -1.47
CA PHE A 249 3.55 -1.06 -2.38
C PHE A 249 2.15 -0.97 -1.77
N THR A 250 1.86 0.18 -1.17
CA THR A 250 0.58 0.46 -0.50
C THR A 250 -0.56 0.65 -1.48
N GLU A 251 -0.25 1.03 -2.71
CA GLU A 251 -1.07 0.91 -3.91
C GLU A 251 -0.20 0.47 -5.08
N MET A 252 -0.71 -0.43 -5.86
CA MET A 252 -0.10 -0.86 -7.12
C MET A 252 -1.18 -1.21 -8.13
N GLY A 253 -1.18 -0.58 -9.30
CA GLY A 253 -2.21 -0.82 -10.29
C GLY A 253 -1.90 -0.25 -11.65
N TYR A 254 -2.59 -0.80 -12.63
CA TYR A 254 -2.57 -0.33 -14.01
C TYR A 254 -4.00 -0.26 -14.53
N CYS A 255 -4.32 0.78 -15.27
CA CYS A 255 -5.58 0.84 -16.01
C CYS A 255 -5.63 -0.21 -17.14
N CYS A 256 -6.83 -0.56 -17.56
CA CYS A 256 -7.05 -1.51 -18.66
C CYS A 256 -6.91 -0.81 -20.03
N THR A 257 -5.77 -0.16 -20.28
CA THR A 257 -5.49 0.62 -21.50
C THR A 257 -4.18 0.22 -22.14
N ALA A 258 -4.06 0.49 -23.45
CA ALA A 258 -2.86 0.15 -24.21
C ALA A 258 -1.59 0.86 -23.73
N ASP A 259 -1.75 2.07 -23.19
CA ASP A 259 -0.70 2.96 -22.67
C ASP A 259 -0.57 2.96 -21.14
N CYS A 260 -1.15 1.96 -20.44
CA CYS A 260 -1.22 1.92 -18.99
C CYS A 260 0.12 2.04 -18.27
N ALA A 261 1.23 1.76 -18.93
CA ALA A 261 2.57 1.86 -18.40
C ALA A 261 3.24 3.23 -18.59
N ALA A 262 2.66 4.10 -19.42
CA ALA A 262 3.18 5.45 -19.70
C ALA A 262 2.74 6.47 -18.62
N ARG A 263 1.49 6.38 -18.20
CA ARG A 263 0.88 7.22 -17.18
C ARG A 263 0.01 6.40 -16.24
N PRO A 264 0.63 5.57 -15.39
CA PRO A 264 -0.11 4.58 -14.60
C PRO A 264 -1.17 5.16 -13.64
N TRP A 265 -1.05 6.44 -13.27
CA TRP A 265 -2.02 7.15 -12.41
C TRP A 265 -3.27 7.65 -13.16
N SER A 266 -3.28 7.62 -14.50
CA SER A 266 -4.33 8.24 -15.31
C SER A 266 -5.45 7.25 -15.63
N GLU A 267 -6.67 7.59 -15.22
CA GLU A 267 -7.90 6.93 -15.68
C GLU A 267 -8.49 7.71 -16.88
N ASP A 268 -8.08 7.38 -18.10
CA ASP A 268 -8.64 7.97 -19.31
C ASP A 268 -9.72 7.02 -19.89
N PRO A 269 -11.01 7.40 -19.83
CA PRO A 269 -12.09 6.57 -20.33
C PRO A 269 -12.08 6.41 -21.86
N GLU A 270 -11.45 7.34 -22.58
CA GLU A 270 -11.36 7.32 -24.05
C GLU A 270 -10.10 6.57 -24.56
N ALA A 271 -9.16 6.22 -23.69
CA ALA A 271 -7.96 5.49 -24.09
C ALA A 271 -8.31 4.10 -24.64
N PRO A 272 -7.58 3.61 -25.65
CA PRO A 272 -7.80 2.30 -26.23
C PRO A 272 -7.66 1.20 -25.17
N ARG A 273 -8.73 0.42 -24.97
CA ARG A 273 -8.76 -0.68 -24.02
C ARG A 273 -7.82 -1.81 -24.43
N ASP A 274 -7.04 -2.33 -23.48
CA ASP A 274 -6.17 -3.49 -23.69
C ASP A 274 -5.92 -4.25 -22.36
N GLU A 275 -6.66 -5.33 -22.14
CA GLU A 275 -6.51 -6.21 -20.96
C GLU A 275 -5.16 -6.92 -20.94
N ASN A 276 -4.60 -7.22 -22.11
CA ASN A 276 -3.30 -7.87 -22.18
C ASN A 276 -2.17 -6.91 -21.83
N ALA A 277 -2.31 -5.60 -22.11
CA ALA A 277 -1.36 -4.60 -21.65
C ALA A 277 -1.35 -4.53 -20.11
N GLN A 278 -2.52 -4.47 -19.47
CA GLN A 278 -2.64 -4.54 -18.02
C GLN A 278 -1.99 -5.81 -17.45
N ALA A 279 -2.27 -6.98 -18.04
CA ALA A 279 -1.70 -8.24 -17.59
C ALA A 279 -0.17 -8.30 -17.73
N ARG A 280 0.38 -7.80 -18.87
CA ARG A 280 1.84 -7.73 -19.08
C ARG A 280 2.50 -6.80 -18.07
N ALA A 281 1.87 -5.68 -17.73
CA ALA A 281 2.39 -4.74 -16.74
C ALA A 281 2.47 -5.37 -15.33
N TRP A 282 1.46 -6.12 -14.92
CA TRP A 282 1.48 -6.90 -13.68
C TRP A 282 2.54 -8.00 -13.71
N GLN A 283 2.69 -8.73 -14.83
CA GLN A 283 3.72 -9.78 -14.94
C GLN A 283 5.13 -9.19 -14.81
N ALA A 284 5.41 -8.07 -15.47
CA ALA A 284 6.70 -7.40 -15.38
C ALA A 284 6.99 -6.91 -13.95
N PHE A 285 5.99 -6.38 -13.25
CA PHE A 285 6.12 -5.99 -11.85
C PHE A 285 6.57 -7.16 -10.97
N PHE A 286 5.88 -8.29 -11.03
CA PHE A 286 6.25 -9.45 -10.20
C PHE A 286 7.60 -10.05 -10.62
N ASN A 287 7.90 -10.15 -11.90
CA ASN A 287 9.21 -10.63 -12.38
C ASN A 287 10.38 -9.82 -11.79
N VAL A 288 10.18 -8.53 -11.56
CA VAL A 288 11.22 -7.65 -11.01
C VAL A 288 11.27 -7.68 -9.49
N TYR A 289 10.13 -7.78 -8.80
CA TYR A 289 10.07 -7.53 -7.35
C TYR A 289 9.88 -8.78 -6.49
N ALA A 290 9.21 -9.83 -6.97
CA ALA A 290 8.75 -10.94 -6.12
C ALA A 290 9.88 -11.59 -5.29
N ASP A 291 11.06 -11.79 -5.91
CA ASP A 291 12.21 -12.44 -5.28
C ASP A 291 13.12 -11.47 -4.49
N LYS A 292 12.80 -10.18 -4.43
CA LYS A 292 13.65 -9.23 -3.73
C LYS A 292 13.46 -9.34 -2.21
N PRO A 293 14.55 -9.49 -1.42
CA PRO A 293 14.44 -9.65 0.03
C PRO A 293 13.91 -8.41 0.75
N TRP A 294 14.06 -7.24 0.13
CA TRP A 294 13.58 -5.97 0.64
C TRP A 294 12.13 -5.64 0.23
N TYR A 295 11.54 -6.38 -0.70
CA TYR A 295 10.14 -6.24 -1.10
C TYR A 295 9.25 -6.96 -0.08
N ALA A 296 8.39 -6.20 0.62
CA ALA A 296 7.46 -6.74 1.60
C ALA A 296 6.15 -7.25 0.97
N GLY A 297 5.80 -6.75 -0.20
CA GLY A 297 4.55 -7.11 -0.89
C GLY A 297 3.86 -5.91 -1.52
N CYS A 298 2.62 -6.11 -1.94
CA CYS A 298 1.80 -5.07 -2.54
C CYS A 298 0.31 -5.19 -2.22
N PHE A 299 -0.40 -4.06 -2.34
CA PHE A 299 -1.85 -3.98 -2.36
C PHE A 299 -2.30 -3.58 -3.77
N VAL A 300 -3.08 -4.47 -4.39
CA VAL A 300 -3.63 -4.24 -5.74
C VAL A 300 -4.65 -3.11 -5.72
N TRP A 301 -4.41 -2.05 -6.44
CA TRP A 301 -5.35 -0.96 -6.67
C TRP A 301 -6.16 -1.24 -7.93
N LYS A 302 -7.47 -1.41 -7.86
CA LYS A 302 -8.32 -1.56 -6.67
C LYS A 302 -9.34 -2.69 -6.87
N TRP A 303 -9.94 -3.15 -5.80
CA TRP A 303 -10.93 -4.22 -5.80
C TRP A 303 -12.30 -3.70 -5.37
N PHE A 304 -13.36 -4.15 -6.02
CA PHE A 304 -14.74 -3.79 -5.70
C PHE A 304 -15.54 -4.99 -5.19
N ALA A 305 -16.38 -4.77 -4.17
CA ALA A 305 -17.32 -5.77 -3.68
C ALA A 305 -18.38 -6.13 -4.74
N ASP A 306 -18.89 -5.12 -5.42
CA ASP A 306 -20.03 -5.19 -6.36
C ASP A 306 -19.61 -4.67 -7.74
N LEU A 307 -18.61 -5.34 -8.36
CA LEU A 307 -18.22 -4.97 -9.71
C LEU A 307 -19.31 -5.39 -10.72
N PRO A 308 -19.74 -4.51 -11.64
CA PRO A 308 -20.67 -4.89 -12.70
C PRO A 308 -20.14 -6.08 -13.50
N GLN A 309 -21.00 -7.07 -13.76
CA GLN A 309 -20.65 -8.24 -14.59
C GLN A 309 -20.49 -7.85 -16.05
N ASP A 310 -21.24 -6.84 -16.49
CA ASP A 310 -21.12 -6.26 -17.82
C ASP A 310 -19.82 -5.49 -17.95
N GLU A 311 -19.01 -5.96 -18.88
CA GLU A 311 -17.68 -5.43 -19.14
C GLU A 311 -17.68 -3.98 -19.66
N ALA A 312 -18.71 -3.60 -20.43
CA ALA A 312 -18.87 -2.23 -20.90
C ALA A 312 -19.07 -1.24 -19.74
N ARG A 313 -19.66 -1.70 -18.62
CA ARG A 313 -19.84 -0.90 -17.41
C ARG A 313 -18.60 -0.83 -16.51
N ARG A 314 -17.62 -1.72 -16.73
CA ARG A 314 -16.36 -1.71 -15.95
C ARG A 314 -15.36 -0.67 -16.43
N GLY A 315 -15.56 -0.15 -17.66
CA GLY A 315 -14.68 0.86 -18.26
C GLY A 315 -13.21 0.45 -18.31
N ASN A 316 -12.34 1.41 -18.44
CA ASN A 316 -10.88 1.25 -18.54
C ASN A 316 -10.14 1.25 -17.19
N GLY A 317 -10.85 1.30 -16.05
CA GLY A 317 -10.27 1.48 -14.72
C GLY A 317 -9.32 0.35 -14.27
N PHE A 318 -8.75 0.53 -13.10
CA PHE A 318 -7.68 -0.28 -12.52
C PHE A 318 -8.07 -1.72 -12.15
N SER A 319 -9.36 -1.98 -11.84
CA SER A 319 -9.73 -3.29 -11.30
C SER A 319 -9.32 -4.44 -12.24
N PRO A 320 -8.59 -5.45 -11.73
CA PRO A 320 -8.23 -6.64 -12.51
C PRO A 320 -9.38 -7.65 -12.57
N GLN A 321 -10.47 -7.46 -11.82
CA GLN A 321 -11.56 -8.43 -11.69
C GLN A 321 -12.20 -8.77 -13.03
N GLY A 322 -12.21 -10.06 -13.37
CA GLY A 322 -12.76 -10.57 -14.64
C GLY A 322 -11.92 -10.26 -15.87
N ARG A 323 -10.65 -9.86 -15.70
CA ARG A 323 -9.70 -9.51 -16.78
C ARG A 323 -8.49 -10.45 -16.78
N ALA A 324 -7.69 -10.39 -17.85
CA ALA A 324 -6.48 -11.20 -18.01
C ALA A 324 -5.48 -11.04 -16.83
N ALA A 325 -5.36 -9.85 -16.26
CA ALA A 325 -4.53 -9.57 -15.10
C ALA A 325 -4.86 -10.43 -13.87
N MET A 326 -6.12 -10.89 -13.72
CA MET A 326 -6.49 -11.81 -12.63
C MET A 326 -5.71 -13.12 -12.64
N ASN A 327 -5.34 -13.63 -13.82
CA ASN A 327 -4.59 -14.88 -13.91
C ASN A 327 -3.15 -14.67 -13.42
N VAL A 328 -2.56 -13.51 -13.71
CA VAL A 328 -1.24 -13.14 -13.21
C VAL A 328 -1.27 -13.04 -11.69
N LEU A 329 -2.23 -12.29 -11.13
CA LEU A 329 -2.36 -12.14 -9.68
C LEU A 329 -2.57 -13.46 -8.95
N ARG A 330 -3.44 -14.35 -9.49
CA ARG A 330 -3.66 -15.67 -8.90
C ARG A 330 -2.41 -16.54 -8.91
N LYS A 331 -1.66 -16.52 -10.00
CA LYS A 331 -0.41 -17.25 -10.12
C LYS A 331 0.59 -16.79 -9.05
N GLU A 332 0.81 -15.50 -8.96
CA GLU A 332 1.80 -14.92 -8.05
C GLU A 332 1.39 -15.08 -6.58
N PHE A 333 0.13 -14.78 -6.21
CA PHE A 333 -0.36 -14.85 -4.83
C PHE A 333 -0.55 -16.27 -4.30
N LYS A 334 -0.72 -17.27 -5.16
CA LYS A 334 -0.80 -18.67 -4.74
C LYS A 334 0.53 -19.41 -4.83
N GLY A 335 1.57 -18.80 -5.40
CA GLY A 335 2.85 -19.45 -5.63
C GLY A 335 2.76 -20.63 -6.60
N GLN A 336 1.88 -20.57 -7.61
CA GLN A 336 1.60 -21.65 -8.57
C GLN A 336 2.16 -21.34 -9.94
#